data_527495cbb09fe9a0804c47583b25ccdc
#
_entry.id   527495cbb09fe9a0804c47583b25ccdc
#
_cell.length_a   1.000
_cell.length_b   1.000
_cell.length_c   1.000
_cell.angle_alpha   90.00
_cell.angle_beta   90.00
_cell.angle_gamma   90.00
#
_symmetry.space_group_name_H-M   'P 1'
#
loop_
_entity.id
_entity.type
_entity.pdbx_description
1 polymer ?
#
loop_
_entity_poly.entity_id
_entity_poly.type
_entity_poly.pdbx_seq_one_letter_code
_entity_poly.pdbx_strand_id
1 'polypeptide(L)'
;MRNLHDVFGERDPLRRRAVIATLFVPEAQFSDPHGRHVGHAALDEAVSALHAQFPDHAFTALGEADTHEEYGRLAWAFGPPDDPQRTTGLDVAIVSGGRISALYTFVDTRDA
;
A
#
# COMPACT_ATOMS: atom_id res chain seq x y z
N MET A 1 -3.14 -8.26 -6.59
CA MET A 1 -3.69 -7.16 -5.74
C MET A 1 -3.95 -7.58 -4.31
N ARG A 2 -4.48 -8.77 -4.07
CA ARG A 2 -4.79 -9.15 -2.69
C ARG A 2 -3.57 -9.18 -1.76
N ASN A 3 -2.38 -9.40 -2.30
CA ASN A 3 -1.16 -9.43 -1.50
C ASN A 3 -0.60 -8.06 -1.20
N LEU A 4 -1.18 -7.01 -1.77
CA LEU A 4 -0.74 -5.65 -1.50
C LEU A 4 -0.86 -5.30 -0.03
N HIS A 5 -1.91 -5.80 0.62
CA HIS A 5 -2.12 -5.62 2.04
C HIS A 5 -0.94 -6.14 2.86
N ASP A 6 -0.28 -7.21 2.39
CA ASP A 6 0.85 -7.81 3.10
C ASP A 6 2.07 -6.90 3.15
N VAL A 7 2.22 -5.98 2.20
CA VAL A 7 3.32 -5.02 2.22
C VAL A 7 3.07 -3.97 3.31
N PHE A 8 1.90 -3.34 3.26
CA PHE A 8 1.60 -2.23 4.16
C PHE A 8 1.29 -2.70 5.59
N GLY A 9 0.82 -3.93 5.74
CA GLY A 9 0.54 -4.51 7.04
C GLY A 9 1.72 -5.21 7.69
N GLU A 10 2.78 -5.49 6.94
CA GLU A 10 3.91 -6.24 7.46
C GLU A 10 4.89 -5.34 8.20
N ARG A 11 5.07 -5.58 9.49
CA ARG A 11 5.93 -4.75 10.32
C ARG A 11 7.37 -5.26 10.42
N ASP A 12 7.61 -6.52 10.07
CA ASP A 12 8.96 -7.07 10.04
C ASP A 12 9.64 -6.62 8.74
N PRO A 13 10.73 -5.84 8.80
CA PRO A 13 11.37 -5.32 7.60
C PRO A 13 11.87 -6.41 6.65
N LEU A 14 12.38 -7.51 7.17
CA LEU A 14 12.91 -8.59 6.33
C LEU A 14 11.79 -9.27 5.55
N ARG A 15 10.67 -9.55 6.21
CA ARG A 15 9.51 -10.15 5.54
C ARG A 15 8.91 -9.20 4.54
N ARG A 16 8.81 -7.93 4.89
CA ARG A 16 8.24 -6.92 4.01
C ARG A 16 9.07 -6.77 2.74
N ARG A 17 10.39 -6.75 2.84
CA ARG A 17 11.26 -6.66 1.67
C ARG A 17 11.11 -7.87 0.76
N ALA A 18 10.93 -9.05 1.33
CA ALA A 18 10.70 -10.26 0.55
C ALA A 18 9.38 -10.18 -0.23
N VAL A 19 8.32 -9.68 0.41
CA VAL A 19 7.02 -9.50 -0.24
C VAL A 19 7.12 -8.44 -1.34
N ILE A 20 7.79 -7.33 -1.08
CA ILE A 20 8.00 -6.28 -2.08
C ILE A 20 8.73 -6.84 -3.30
N ALA A 21 9.79 -7.63 -3.08
CA ALA A 21 10.56 -8.21 -4.17
C ALA A 21 9.72 -9.15 -5.03
N THR A 22 8.76 -9.84 -4.44
CA THR A 22 7.88 -10.75 -5.16
C THR A 22 6.77 -10.00 -5.90
N LEU A 23 6.22 -8.97 -5.29
CA LEU A 23 5.00 -8.31 -5.76
C LEU A 23 5.26 -7.17 -6.74
N PHE A 24 6.38 -6.47 -6.59
CA PHE A 24 6.68 -5.26 -7.37
C PHE A 24 7.87 -5.49 -8.31
N VAL A 25 7.81 -4.86 -9.49
CA VAL A 25 8.99 -4.82 -10.37
C VAL A 25 10.09 -3.98 -9.69
N PRO A 26 11.38 -4.16 -10.06
CA PRO A 26 12.48 -3.47 -9.36
C PRO A 26 12.37 -1.95 -9.35
N GLU A 27 11.81 -1.37 -10.42
CA GLU A 27 11.72 0.08 -10.57
C GLU A 27 10.30 0.59 -10.34
N ALA A 28 9.50 -0.13 -9.58
CA ALA A 28 8.11 0.24 -9.34
C ALA A 28 8.00 1.63 -8.73
N GLN A 29 7.00 2.36 -9.18
CA GLN A 29 6.67 3.67 -8.61
C GLN A 29 5.58 3.51 -7.55
N PHE A 30 5.74 4.22 -6.45
CA PHE A 30 4.70 4.36 -5.45
C PHE A 30 4.45 5.84 -5.25
N SER A 31 3.22 6.29 -5.48
CA SER A 31 2.83 7.69 -5.32
C SER A 31 1.72 7.78 -4.29
N ASP A 32 1.86 8.70 -3.35
CA ASP A 32 0.85 9.00 -2.36
C ASP A 32 0.77 10.53 -2.19
N PRO A 33 -0.08 11.05 -1.27
CA PRO A 33 -0.18 12.50 -1.07
C PRO A 33 1.11 13.17 -0.64
N HIS A 34 2.08 12.41 -0.13
CA HIS A 34 3.36 12.96 0.33
C HIS A 34 4.40 13.01 -0.78
N GLY A 35 4.20 12.30 -1.88
CA GLY A 35 5.13 12.35 -3.00
C GLY A 35 5.28 11.04 -3.73
N ARG A 36 6.30 10.98 -4.57
CA ARG A 36 6.60 9.81 -5.39
C ARG A 36 7.87 9.13 -4.88
N HIS A 37 7.81 7.80 -4.83
CA HIS A 37 8.93 6.97 -4.43
C HIS A 37 9.18 5.96 -5.55
N VAL A 38 10.43 5.70 -5.87
CA VAL A 38 10.79 4.76 -6.94
C VAL A 38 11.73 3.71 -6.38
N GLY A 39 11.42 2.45 -6.65
CA GLY A 39 12.23 1.31 -6.26
C GLY A 39 11.83 0.69 -4.93
N HIS A 40 12.32 -0.52 -4.69
CA HIS A 40 11.94 -1.29 -3.52
C HIS A 40 12.39 -0.66 -2.21
N ALA A 41 13.60 -0.10 -2.18
CA ALA A 41 14.12 0.53 -0.97
C ALA A 41 13.29 1.74 -0.57
N ALA A 42 12.91 2.58 -1.54
CA ALA A 42 12.09 3.75 -1.26
C ALA A 42 10.70 3.36 -0.79
N LEU A 43 10.12 2.32 -1.37
CA LEU A 43 8.82 1.82 -0.92
C LEU A 43 8.91 1.28 0.51
N ASP A 44 9.93 0.49 0.80
CA ASP A 44 10.13 -0.05 2.14
C ASP A 44 10.32 1.08 3.18
N GLU A 45 11.08 2.10 2.84
CA GLU A 45 11.28 3.25 3.71
C GLU A 45 9.97 4.00 3.97
N ALA A 46 9.14 4.17 2.95
CA ALA A 46 7.85 4.83 3.10
C ALA A 46 6.94 4.05 4.05
N VAL A 47 6.90 2.73 3.92
CA VAL A 47 6.10 1.88 4.80
C VAL A 47 6.65 1.91 6.23
N SER A 48 7.97 1.84 6.39
CA SER A 48 8.60 1.92 7.71
C SER A 48 8.29 3.23 8.42
N ALA A 49 8.35 4.34 7.69
CA ALA A 49 8.04 5.65 8.26
C ALA A 49 6.59 5.71 8.74
N LEU A 50 5.68 5.13 7.96
CA LEU A 50 4.28 5.07 8.32
C LEU A 50 4.06 4.26 9.59
N HIS A 51 4.69 3.10 9.70
CA HIS A 51 4.58 2.26 10.89
C HIS A 51 5.18 2.93 12.12
N ALA A 52 6.28 3.66 11.96
CA ALA A 52 6.90 4.39 13.07
C ALA A 52 6.02 5.54 13.54
N GLN A 53 5.35 6.22 12.62
CA GLN A 53 4.47 7.33 12.94
C GLN A 53 3.16 6.86 13.60
N PHE A 54 2.67 5.69 13.20
CA PHE A 54 1.40 5.15 13.68
C PHE A 54 1.58 3.71 14.16
N PRO A 55 2.25 3.51 15.30
CA PRO A 55 2.63 2.15 15.72
C PRO A 55 1.46 1.25 16.10
N ASP A 56 0.29 1.81 16.41
CA ASP A 56 -0.89 1.03 16.79
C ASP A 56 -1.92 0.90 15.68
N HIS A 57 -1.66 1.49 14.51
CA HIS A 57 -2.60 1.45 13.38
C HIS A 57 -2.39 0.20 12.55
N ALA A 58 -3.47 -0.27 11.96
CA ALA A 58 -3.44 -1.41 11.03
C ALA A 58 -4.23 -1.10 9.78
N PHE A 59 -3.78 -1.67 8.67
CA PHE A 59 -4.51 -1.61 7.41
C PHE A 59 -5.51 -2.74 7.32
N THR A 60 -6.70 -2.43 6.80
CA THR A 60 -7.75 -3.40 6.55
C THR A 60 -8.29 -3.19 5.15
N ALA A 61 -8.44 -4.26 4.38
CA ALA A 61 -9.05 -4.17 3.06
C ALA A 61 -10.55 -3.90 3.23
N LEU A 62 -11.09 -2.98 2.44
CA LEU A 62 -12.50 -2.67 2.41
C LEU A 62 -13.09 -3.31 1.16
N GLY A 63 -13.50 -4.57 1.29
CA GLY A 63 -13.99 -5.34 0.16
C GLY A 63 -12.86 -6.04 -0.57
N GLU A 64 -13.15 -6.55 -1.75
CA GLU A 64 -12.20 -7.28 -2.55
C GLU A 64 -11.53 -6.38 -3.57
N ALA A 65 -10.31 -6.73 -3.96
CA ALA A 65 -9.62 -6.06 -5.04
C ALA A 65 -10.38 -6.29 -6.34
N ASP A 66 -10.45 -5.24 -7.15
CA ASP A 66 -11.12 -5.29 -8.44
C ASP A 66 -10.06 -5.09 -9.51
N THR A 67 -9.94 -6.03 -10.45
CA THR A 67 -8.87 -6.00 -11.44
C THR A 67 -9.42 -6.09 -12.86
N HIS A 68 -8.80 -5.36 -13.76
CA HIS A 68 -9.07 -5.38 -15.19
C HIS A 68 -7.76 -5.35 -15.94
N GLU A 69 -7.51 -6.34 -16.78
CA GLU A 69 -6.31 -6.38 -17.61
C GLU A 69 -5.05 -6.10 -16.78
N GLU A 70 -4.39 -4.95 -17.03
CA GLU A 70 -3.14 -4.60 -16.36
C GLU A 70 -3.32 -3.61 -15.22
N TYR A 71 -4.53 -3.35 -14.76
CA TYR A 71 -4.75 -2.45 -13.63
C TYR A 71 -5.76 -3.02 -12.64
N GLY A 72 -5.66 -2.55 -11.41
CA GLY A 72 -6.54 -2.96 -10.36
C GLY A 72 -6.69 -1.90 -9.29
N ARG A 73 -7.69 -2.07 -8.44
CA ARG A 73 -7.93 -1.15 -7.32
C ARG A 73 -8.30 -1.92 -6.08
N LEU A 74 -8.00 -1.31 -4.93
CA LEU A 74 -8.37 -1.86 -3.63
C LEU A 74 -8.64 -0.70 -2.67
N ALA A 75 -9.84 -0.69 -2.11
CA ALA A 75 -10.18 0.25 -1.05
C ALA A 75 -9.64 -0.27 0.29
N TRP A 76 -9.19 0.64 1.13
CA TRP A 76 -8.57 0.26 2.40
C TRP A 76 -8.96 1.22 3.51
N ALA A 77 -8.81 0.74 4.75
CA ALA A 77 -8.92 1.55 5.95
C ALA A 77 -7.63 1.43 6.75
N PHE A 78 -7.33 2.44 7.54
CA PHE A 78 -6.14 2.49 8.39
C PHE A 78 -6.50 3.19 9.68
N GLY A 79 -6.28 2.53 10.80
CA GLY A 79 -6.61 3.11 12.08
C GLY A 79 -6.21 2.23 13.25
N PRO A 80 -6.32 2.77 14.48
CA PRO A 80 -6.05 2.01 15.70
C PRO A 80 -7.19 1.03 16.00
N PRO A 81 -7.00 0.11 16.95
CA PRO A 81 -8.02 -0.90 17.26
C PRO A 81 -9.39 -0.33 17.65
N ASP A 82 -9.42 0.84 18.28
CA ASP A 82 -10.69 1.45 18.71
C ASP A 82 -11.33 2.33 17.62
N ASP A 83 -10.65 2.52 16.50
CA ASP A 83 -11.17 3.30 15.36
C ASP A 83 -10.50 2.81 14.09
N PRO A 84 -10.77 1.56 13.65
CA PRO A 84 -10.02 0.96 12.56
C PRO A 84 -10.24 1.60 11.20
N GLN A 85 -11.27 2.43 11.05
CA GLN A 85 -11.53 3.13 9.80
C GLN A 85 -11.31 4.64 9.92
N ARG A 86 -10.41 5.04 10.81
CA ARG A 86 -10.12 6.48 11.02
C ARG A 86 -9.69 7.16 9.72
N THR A 87 -8.89 6.50 8.91
CA THR A 87 -8.49 6.97 7.59
C THR A 87 -8.87 5.92 6.57
N THR A 88 -9.42 6.35 5.45
CA THR A 88 -9.76 5.45 4.36
C THR A 88 -9.14 5.95 3.08
N GLY A 89 -9.02 5.08 2.10
CA GLY A 89 -8.46 5.45 0.82
C GLY A 89 -8.64 4.37 -0.23
N LEU A 90 -8.00 4.61 -1.37
CA LEU A 90 -8.08 3.73 -2.51
C LEU A 90 -6.69 3.61 -3.14
N ASP A 91 -6.26 2.38 -3.38
CA ASP A 91 -5.05 2.10 -4.13
C ASP A 91 -5.40 1.69 -5.54
N VAL A 92 -4.67 2.24 -6.51
CA VAL A 92 -4.76 1.85 -7.91
C VAL A 92 -3.39 1.35 -8.33
N ALA A 93 -3.33 0.13 -8.85
CA ALA A 93 -2.08 -0.50 -9.26
C ALA A 93 -2.06 -0.78 -10.75
N ILE A 94 -0.89 -0.59 -11.35
CA ILE A 94 -0.63 -1.03 -12.73
C ILE A 94 0.26 -2.26 -12.63
N VAL A 95 -0.11 -3.32 -13.35
CA VAL A 95 0.57 -4.61 -13.31
C VAL A 95 1.25 -4.85 -14.64
N SER A 96 2.50 -5.31 -14.59
CA SER A 96 3.27 -5.65 -15.77
C SER A 96 3.96 -6.99 -15.52
N GLY A 97 3.71 -7.97 -16.38
CA GLY A 97 4.33 -9.31 -16.23
C GLY A 97 4.02 -9.99 -14.91
N GLY A 98 2.82 -9.75 -14.36
CA GLY A 98 2.42 -10.36 -13.10
C GLY A 98 2.87 -9.63 -11.86
N ARG A 99 3.58 -8.51 -11.99
CA ARG A 99 4.06 -7.72 -10.86
C ARG A 99 3.58 -6.27 -10.99
N ILE A 100 3.50 -5.58 -9.87
CA ILE A 100 3.08 -4.18 -9.84
C ILE A 100 4.23 -3.30 -10.33
N SER A 101 3.95 -2.49 -11.35
CA SER A 101 4.91 -1.51 -11.88
C SER A 101 4.65 -0.10 -11.35
N ALA A 102 3.42 0.17 -10.93
CA ALA A 102 3.07 1.46 -10.33
C ALA A 102 1.92 1.27 -9.36
N LEU A 103 1.97 2.00 -8.25
CA LEU A 103 0.92 2.00 -7.26
C LEU A 103 0.62 3.46 -6.92
N TYR A 104 -0.65 3.83 -7.05
CA TYR A 104 -1.13 5.17 -6.74
C TYR A 104 -2.10 5.08 -5.57
N THR A 105 -1.78 5.79 -4.49
CA THR A 105 -2.59 5.78 -3.28
C THR A 105 -3.33 7.09 -3.14
N PHE A 106 -4.65 7.00 -3.06
CA PHE A 106 -5.52 8.14 -2.77
C PHE A 106 -6.01 8.03 -1.34
N VAL A 107 -5.92 9.12 -0.61
CA VAL A 107 -6.43 9.20 0.76
C VAL A 107 -7.68 10.06 0.76
N ASP A 108 -8.75 9.54 1.32
CA ASP A 108 -10.01 10.29 1.39
C ASP A 108 -9.87 11.43 2.37
N THR A 109 -10.26 12.63 1.94
CA THR A 109 -10.31 13.77 2.84
C THR A 109 -11.72 13.91 3.37
N ARG A 110 -11.85 13.82 4.68
CA ARG A 110 -13.16 13.79 5.31
C ARG A 110 -13.45 14.97 6.17
N ASP A 111 -12.57 15.86 6.18
CA ASP A 111 -12.67 17.00 6.99
C ASP A 111 -13.47 18.05 6.38
N ALA A 112 -14.14 17.89 5.61
CA ALA A 112 -14.97 18.91 5.05
C ALA A 112 -15.04 20.23 5.80
#